data_6b5803d67aace560162a544a993b35d4
#
_entry.id   6b5803d67aace560162a544a993b35d4
#
_cell.length_a   1.000
_cell.length_b   1.000
_cell.length_c   1.000
_cell.angle_alpha   90.00
_cell.angle_beta   90.00
_cell.angle_gamma   90.00
#
_symmetry.space_group_name_H-M   'P 1'
#
loop_
_entity.id
_entity.type
_entity.pdbx_description
1 polymer ?
#
loop_
_entity_poly.entity_id
_entity_poly.type
_entity_poly.pdbx_seq_one_letter_code
_entity_poly.pdbx_strand_id
1 'polypeptide(L)'
;MYEVALDEAWELFDAHLDGARSALVLVLSAWTLAERARHALNSSAAALGYGPAACAFAALGAQERAEGDAPLDDQALFLLTEGLDPVCLVAADSAAARALARAYRCEVPAGAQSRVFGRTCVAFRDFDAMLDDAQDKQAAWALLKKLPRFGER
;
A
#
# COMPACT_ATOMS: atom_id res chain seq x y z
N MET A 1 -7.85 21.70 -4.76
CA MET A 1 -8.63 20.56 -5.23
C MET A 1 -8.11 19.24 -4.72
N TYR A 2 -6.82 18.96 -4.87
CA TYR A 2 -6.24 17.70 -4.38
C TYR A 2 -6.28 17.58 -2.86
N GLU A 3 -6.05 18.66 -2.14
CA GLU A 3 -6.10 18.69 -0.68
C GLU A 3 -7.48 18.32 -0.15
N VAL A 4 -8.53 18.80 -0.78
CA VAL A 4 -9.90 18.49 -0.40
C VAL A 4 -10.19 17.02 -0.65
N ALA A 5 -9.77 16.48 -1.81
CA ALA A 5 -9.95 15.07 -2.12
C ALA A 5 -9.16 14.18 -1.16
N LEU A 6 -7.94 14.58 -0.80
CA LEU A 6 -7.11 13.84 0.16
C LEU A 6 -7.77 13.80 1.53
N ASP A 7 -8.23 14.93 2.04
CA ASP A 7 -8.89 15.02 3.34
C ASP A 7 -10.20 14.22 3.34
N GLU A 8 -10.98 14.32 2.27
CA GLU A 8 -12.22 13.56 2.13
C GLU A 8 -11.96 12.06 2.11
N ALA A 9 -10.89 11.61 1.43
CA ALA A 9 -10.54 10.19 1.40
C ALA A 9 -10.14 9.69 2.78
N TRP A 10 -9.33 10.45 3.53
CA TRP A 10 -8.95 10.09 4.89
C TRP A 10 -10.16 10.02 5.82
N GLU A 11 -11.09 10.96 5.68
CA GLU A 11 -12.31 10.99 6.48
C GLU A 11 -13.24 9.82 6.12
N LEU A 12 -13.47 9.61 4.84
CA LEU A 12 -14.39 8.60 4.32
C LEU A 12 -13.91 7.17 4.64
N PHE A 13 -12.60 6.93 4.55
CA PHE A 13 -12.02 5.60 4.72
C PHE A 13 -11.23 5.45 6.03
N ASP A 14 -11.51 6.27 7.02
CA ASP A 14 -10.77 6.33 8.29
C ASP A 14 -10.59 4.96 8.94
N ALA A 15 -11.63 4.11 8.94
CA ALA A 15 -11.58 2.77 9.52
C ALA A 15 -10.57 1.83 8.84
N HIS A 16 -10.18 2.15 7.60
CA HIS A 16 -9.24 1.34 6.79
C HIS A 16 -7.85 1.95 6.69
N LEU A 17 -7.69 3.21 7.08
CA LEU A 17 -6.45 3.96 6.86
C LEU A 17 -5.68 4.22 8.14
N ASP A 18 -4.34 4.20 8.01
CA ASP A 18 -3.41 4.59 9.06
C ASP A 18 -2.11 5.08 8.41
N GLY A 19 -1.28 5.77 9.20
CA GLY A 19 0.04 6.20 8.75
C GLY A 19 0.08 7.64 8.25
N ALA A 20 0.94 7.89 7.26
CA ALA A 20 1.22 9.24 6.77
C ALA A 20 0.07 9.80 5.94
N ARG A 21 -0.42 10.95 6.34
CA ARG A 21 -1.53 11.62 5.64
C ARG A 21 -1.19 12.02 4.22
N SER A 22 0.08 12.32 3.94
CA SER A 22 0.56 12.64 2.60
C SER A 22 0.44 11.46 1.62
N ALA A 23 0.48 10.22 2.15
CA ALA A 23 0.28 9.00 1.39
C ALA A 23 1.17 8.89 0.14
N LEU A 24 2.45 9.28 0.25
CA LEU A 24 3.38 9.18 -0.88
C LEU A 24 3.54 7.75 -1.35
N VAL A 25 3.61 6.80 -0.40
CA VAL A 25 3.61 5.37 -0.67
C VAL A 25 2.36 4.79 -0.02
N LEU A 26 1.48 4.22 -0.83
CA LEU A 26 0.28 3.55 -0.31
C LEU A 26 0.53 2.05 -0.23
N VAL A 27 0.45 1.52 0.97
CA VAL A 27 0.59 0.08 1.24
C VAL A 27 -0.78 -0.51 1.50
N LEU A 28 -1.15 -1.52 0.71
CA LEU A 28 -2.42 -2.23 0.85
C LEU A 28 -2.17 -3.62 1.42
N SER A 29 -3.05 -4.04 2.33
CA SER A 29 -3.00 -5.38 2.93
C SER A 29 -4.42 -5.86 3.21
N ALA A 30 -4.57 -7.19 3.37
CA ALA A 30 -5.88 -7.77 3.70
C ALA A 30 -6.39 -7.26 5.06
N TRP A 31 -5.49 -7.22 6.04
CA TRP A 31 -5.76 -6.76 7.41
C TRP A 31 -4.66 -5.80 7.83
N THR A 32 -4.85 -5.14 8.97
CA THR A 32 -3.83 -4.27 9.54
C THR A 32 -2.50 -5.02 9.67
N LEU A 33 -1.45 -4.45 9.08
CA LEU A 33 -0.11 -5.03 9.14
C LEU A 33 0.46 -4.98 10.55
N ALA A 34 1.23 -6.01 10.91
CA ALA A 34 2.02 -6.01 12.13
C ALA A 34 3.02 -4.86 12.13
N GLU A 35 3.36 -4.37 13.32
CA GLU A 35 4.25 -3.22 13.46
C GLU A 35 5.61 -3.42 12.80
N ARG A 36 6.16 -4.64 12.88
CA ARG A 36 7.46 -4.95 12.23
C ARG A 36 7.41 -4.76 10.71
N ALA A 37 6.30 -5.12 10.08
CA ALA A 37 6.11 -4.94 8.64
C ALA A 37 5.97 -3.46 8.29
N ARG A 38 5.20 -2.72 9.07
CA ARG A 38 5.03 -1.28 8.89
C ARG A 38 6.36 -0.55 9.03
N HIS A 39 7.14 -0.91 10.05
CA HIS A 39 8.47 -0.34 10.28
C HIS A 39 9.41 -0.64 9.10
N ALA A 40 9.44 -1.89 8.63
CA ALA A 40 10.28 -2.29 7.50
C ALA A 40 9.92 -1.51 6.23
N LEU A 41 8.63 -1.32 5.96
CA LEU A 41 8.18 -0.57 4.79
C LEU A 41 8.50 0.91 4.90
N ASN A 42 8.31 1.51 6.06
CA ASN A 42 8.70 2.90 6.29
C ASN A 42 10.21 3.10 6.16
N SER A 43 11.01 2.17 6.68
CA SER A 43 12.47 2.21 6.55
C SER A 43 12.90 2.10 5.09
N SER A 44 12.25 1.22 4.32
CA SER A 44 12.52 1.06 2.90
C SER A 44 12.16 2.31 2.11
N ALA A 45 11.02 2.92 2.39
CA ALA A 45 10.60 4.17 1.76
C ALA A 45 11.56 5.31 2.08
N ALA A 46 12.03 5.39 3.33
CA ALA A 46 13.03 6.37 3.72
C ALA A 46 14.32 6.20 2.91
N ALA A 47 14.78 4.97 2.73
CA ALA A 47 15.97 4.68 1.93
C ALA A 47 15.79 5.06 0.45
N LEU A 48 14.57 5.08 -0.04
CA LEU A 48 14.24 5.51 -1.41
C LEU A 48 13.99 7.01 -1.53
N GLY A 49 14.15 7.76 -0.44
CA GLY A 49 14.05 9.22 -0.44
C GLY A 49 12.68 9.78 -0.08
N TYR A 50 11.72 8.96 0.31
CA TYR A 50 10.37 9.43 0.64
C TYR A 50 10.26 10.07 2.03
N GLY A 51 11.27 9.86 2.89
CA GLY A 51 11.25 10.37 4.24
C GLY A 51 10.90 9.31 5.28
N PRO A 52 11.04 9.63 6.58
CA PRO A 52 11.00 8.62 7.64
C PRO A 52 9.62 8.02 7.94
N ALA A 53 8.53 8.67 7.51
CA ALA A 53 7.18 8.17 7.75
C ALA A 53 6.31 8.52 6.54
N ALA A 54 6.65 7.94 5.39
CA ALA A 54 6.00 8.29 4.12
C ALA A 54 4.88 7.35 3.73
N CYS A 55 4.75 6.18 4.39
CA CYS A 55 3.76 5.19 4.02
C CYS A 55 2.40 5.48 4.67
N ALA A 56 1.36 5.47 3.86
CA ALA A 56 0.00 5.29 4.32
C ALA A 56 -0.35 3.80 4.21
N PHE A 57 -1.04 3.27 5.18
CA PHE A 57 -1.41 1.86 5.25
C PHE A 57 -2.92 1.74 5.13
N ALA A 58 -3.38 0.97 4.15
CA ALA A 58 -4.80 0.71 3.94
C ALA A 58 -5.07 -0.79 4.08
N ALA A 59 -5.95 -1.15 4.98
CA ALA A 59 -6.41 -2.52 5.16
C ALA A 59 -7.74 -2.71 4.43
N LEU A 60 -7.87 -3.81 3.68
CA LEU A 60 -9.11 -4.13 2.99
C LEU A 60 -10.24 -4.37 3.98
N GLY A 61 -9.97 -5.08 5.07
CA GLY A 61 -10.89 -5.19 6.20
C GLY A 61 -10.70 -4.01 7.16
N ALA A 62 -11.76 -3.60 7.84
CA ALA A 62 -11.67 -2.52 8.82
C ALA A 62 -10.76 -2.93 9.99
N GLN A 63 -9.99 -1.98 10.51
CA GLN A 63 -9.05 -2.23 11.62
C GLN A 63 -9.76 -2.67 12.89
N GLU A 64 -10.89 -2.07 13.18
CA GLU A 64 -11.77 -2.50 14.25
C GLU A 64 -13.09 -2.86 13.62
N ARG A 65 -13.46 -4.13 13.72
CA ARG A 65 -14.75 -4.55 13.22
C ARG A 65 -15.84 -4.09 14.17
N ALA A 66 -16.42 -2.95 13.84
CA ALA A 66 -17.74 -2.64 14.37
C ALA A 66 -18.76 -3.47 13.60
N GLU A 67 -19.85 -3.80 14.26
CA GLU A 67 -20.95 -4.52 13.62
C GLU A 67 -21.46 -3.70 12.43
N GLY A 68 -21.34 -4.27 11.23
CA GLY A 68 -21.75 -3.61 9.99
C GLY A 68 -20.61 -3.08 9.11
N ASP A 69 -19.35 -3.11 9.59
CA ASP A 69 -18.21 -2.70 8.77
C ASP A 69 -17.88 -3.78 7.75
N ALA A 70 -17.99 -3.42 6.48
CA ALA A 70 -17.68 -4.32 5.37
C ALA A 70 -16.26 -4.09 4.87
N PRO A 71 -15.61 -5.12 4.30
CA PRO A 71 -14.35 -4.92 3.57
C PRO A 71 -14.54 -3.92 2.43
N LEU A 72 -13.46 -3.26 2.02
CA LEU A 72 -13.48 -2.40 0.85
C LEU A 72 -13.83 -3.20 -0.40
N ASP A 73 -14.86 -2.76 -1.11
CA ASP A 73 -15.15 -3.33 -2.43
C ASP A 73 -14.26 -2.68 -3.49
N ASP A 74 -14.38 -3.14 -4.74
CA ASP A 74 -13.53 -2.68 -5.83
C ASP A 74 -13.68 -1.17 -6.08
N GLN A 75 -14.90 -0.66 -6.04
CA GLN A 75 -15.16 0.77 -6.22
C GLN A 75 -14.59 1.60 -5.08
N ALA A 76 -14.78 1.15 -3.84
CA ALA A 76 -14.25 1.83 -2.65
C ALA A 76 -12.72 1.86 -2.69
N LEU A 77 -12.09 0.75 -3.06
CA LEU A 77 -10.62 0.70 -3.18
C LEU A 77 -10.11 1.67 -4.26
N PHE A 78 -10.80 1.73 -5.40
CA PHE A 78 -10.46 2.70 -6.44
C PHE A 78 -10.57 4.13 -5.94
N LEU A 79 -11.68 4.47 -5.28
CA LEU A 79 -11.91 5.82 -4.74
C LEU A 79 -10.87 6.18 -3.68
N LEU A 80 -10.54 5.27 -2.79
CA LEU A 80 -9.53 5.46 -1.76
C LEU A 80 -8.17 5.76 -2.40
N THR A 81 -7.75 4.92 -3.33
CA THR A 81 -6.44 5.04 -3.97
C THR A 81 -6.33 6.32 -4.78
N GLU A 82 -7.34 6.64 -5.59
CA GLU A 82 -7.33 7.85 -6.41
C GLU A 82 -7.47 9.11 -5.54
N GLY A 83 -8.22 9.04 -4.45
CA GLY A 83 -8.35 10.15 -3.51
C GLY A 83 -7.06 10.47 -2.78
N LEU A 84 -6.29 9.46 -2.41
CA LEU A 84 -4.98 9.64 -1.78
C LEU A 84 -3.90 10.02 -2.78
N ASP A 85 -4.06 9.61 -4.03
CA ASP A 85 -3.15 9.90 -5.14
C ASP A 85 -1.67 9.64 -4.80
N PRO A 86 -1.31 8.41 -4.42
CA PRO A 86 0.06 8.11 -4.05
C PRO A 86 1.01 8.14 -5.25
N VAL A 87 2.30 8.31 -4.98
CA VAL A 87 3.35 8.21 -6.01
C VAL A 87 3.51 6.77 -6.48
N CYS A 88 3.44 5.82 -5.55
CA CYS A 88 3.56 4.40 -5.87
C CYS A 88 2.76 3.55 -4.89
N LEU A 89 2.61 2.27 -5.25
CA LEU A 89 1.77 1.32 -4.53
C LEU A 89 2.58 0.10 -4.09
N VAL A 90 2.26 -0.41 -2.91
CA VAL A 90 2.77 -1.70 -2.43
C VAL A 90 1.57 -2.57 -2.02
N ALA A 91 1.45 -3.75 -2.63
CA ALA A 91 0.50 -4.76 -2.19
C ALA A 91 1.25 -5.73 -1.28
N ALA A 92 0.96 -5.69 0.02
CA ALA A 92 1.72 -6.44 1.02
C ALA A 92 1.39 -7.92 1.07
N ASP A 93 0.28 -8.33 0.45
CA ASP A 93 -0.14 -9.73 0.41
C ASP A 93 -0.92 -10.01 -0.87
N SER A 94 -1.20 -11.31 -1.10
CA SER A 94 -1.91 -11.76 -2.29
C SER A 94 -3.33 -11.21 -2.37
N ALA A 95 -4.01 -11.06 -1.24
CA ALA A 95 -5.37 -10.52 -1.23
C ALA A 95 -5.38 -9.06 -1.71
N ALA A 96 -4.41 -8.26 -1.26
CA ALA A 96 -4.28 -6.88 -1.71
C ALA A 96 -3.96 -6.80 -3.21
N ALA A 97 -3.06 -7.66 -3.69
CA ALA A 97 -2.72 -7.71 -5.11
C ALA A 97 -3.94 -8.05 -5.97
N ARG A 98 -4.72 -9.03 -5.55
CA ARG A 98 -5.95 -9.42 -6.26
C ARG A 98 -7.00 -8.32 -6.23
N ALA A 99 -7.13 -7.63 -5.10
CA ALA A 99 -8.07 -6.52 -4.98
C ALA A 99 -7.72 -5.36 -5.92
N LEU A 100 -6.44 -4.99 -6.01
CA LEU A 100 -5.98 -3.99 -6.95
C LEU A 100 -6.23 -4.42 -8.40
N ALA A 101 -5.93 -5.68 -8.73
CA ALA A 101 -6.14 -6.21 -10.06
C ALA A 101 -7.61 -6.09 -10.48
N ARG A 102 -8.53 -6.41 -9.57
CA ARG A 102 -9.97 -6.28 -9.84
C ARG A 102 -10.41 -4.83 -9.97
N ALA A 103 -9.98 -3.99 -9.03
CA ALA A 103 -10.40 -2.59 -8.98
C ALA A 103 -9.93 -1.81 -10.22
N TYR A 104 -8.74 -2.10 -10.71
CA TYR A 104 -8.13 -1.39 -11.83
C TYR A 104 -8.20 -2.18 -13.16
N ARG A 105 -8.77 -3.37 -13.14
CA ARG A 105 -8.89 -4.25 -14.32
C ARG A 105 -7.56 -4.46 -15.02
N CYS A 106 -6.55 -4.83 -14.24
CA CYS A 106 -5.20 -5.08 -14.73
C CYS A 106 -4.57 -6.27 -13.99
N GLU A 107 -3.39 -6.69 -14.41
CA GLU A 107 -2.65 -7.73 -13.72
C GLU A 107 -1.73 -7.12 -12.67
N VAL A 108 -1.77 -7.70 -11.46
CA VAL A 108 -0.89 -7.33 -10.36
C VAL A 108 -0.26 -8.61 -9.81
N PRO A 109 0.78 -9.13 -10.49
CA PRO A 109 1.39 -10.41 -10.09
C PRO A 109 2.19 -10.27 -8.79
N ALA A 110 1.98 -11.21 -7.87
CA ALA A 110 2.75 -11.26 -6.64
C ALA A 110 4.21 -11.60 -6.94
N GLY A 111 5.14 -10.98 -6.21
CA GLY A 111 6.57 -11.18 -6.41
C GLY A 111 7.15 -10.38 -7.56
N ALA A 112 6.42 -9.43 -8.10
CA ALA A 112 6.84 -8.67 -9.27
C ALA A 112 6.44 -7.20 -9.19
N GLN A 113 7.06 -6.42 -10.07
CA GLN A 113 6.69 -5.03 -10.33
C GLN A 113 5.65 -4.99 -11.45
N SER A 114 4.72 -4.06 -11.34
CA SER A 114 3.73 -3.82 -12.39
C SER A 114 3.36 -2.34 -12.42
N ARG A 115 2.50 -1.97 -13.38
CA ARG A 115 1.93 -0.64 -13.47
C ARG A 115 0.44 -0.71 -13.18
N VAL A 116 -0.01 0.12 -12.26
CA VAL A 116 -1.42 0.22 -11.90
C VAL A 116 -1.85 1.65 -12.13
N PHE A 117 -2.59 1.85 -13.21
CA PHE A 117 -3.11 3.18 -13.62
C PHE A 117 -2.01 4.24 -13.69
N GLY A 118 -0.86 3.86 -14.25
CA GLY A 118 0.30 4.74 -14.41
C GLY A 118 1.27 4.79 -13.24
N ARG A 119 0.91 4.22 -12.09
CA ARG A 119 1.79 4.17 -10.91
C ARG A 119 2.57 2.86 -10.87
N THR A 120 3.81 2.93 -10.43
CA THR A 120 4.57 1.72 -10.17
C THR A 120 3.99 1.01 -8.94
N CYS A 121 3.79 -0.29 -9.07
CA CYS A 121 3.29 -1.15 -8.00
C CYS A 121 4.23 -2.33 -7.82
N VAL A 122 4.57 -2.66 -6.58
CA VAL A 122 5.22 -3.92 -6.25
C VAL A 122 4.27 -4.72 -5.37
N ALA A 123 4.20 -6.02 -5.61
CA ALA A 123 3.28 -6.90 -4.90
C ALA A 123 4.02 -8.08 -4.29
N PHE A 124 3.61 -8.47 -3.11
CA PHE A 124 4.16 -9.60 -2.35
C PHE A 124 3.06 -10.64 -2.13
N ARG A 125 3.45 -11.89 -1.98
CA ARG A 125 2.51 -12.93 -1.52
C ARG A 125 2.16 -12.73 -0.05
N ASP A 126 3.20 -12.46 0.76
CA ASP A 126 3.06 -12.18 2.19
C ASP A 126 4.34 -11.49 2.66
N PHE A 127 4.33 -10.17 2.67
CA PHE A 127 5.49 -9.38 3.04
C PHE A 127 5.92 -9.65 4.48
N ASP A 128 4.96 -9.75 5.40
CA ASP A 128 5.26 -9.98 6.82
C ASP A 128 5.99 -11.31 7.03
N ALA A 129 5.56 -12.38 6.35
CA ALA A 129 6.22 -13.68 6.43
C ALA A 129 7.65 -13.63 5.91
N MET A 130 7.95 -12.79 4.93
CA MET A 130 9.31 -12.65 4.39
C MET A 130 10.28 -12.07 5.41
N LEU A 131 9.80 -11.43 6.45
CA LEU A 131 10.65 -10.86 7.50
C LEU A 131 11.24 -11.91 8.44
N ASP A 132 10.77 -13.14 8.37
CA ASP A 132 11.25 -14.23 9.22
C ASP A 132 12.55 -14.88 8.72
N ASP A 133 12.96 -14.61 7.48
CA ASP A 133 14.14 -15.19 6.86
C ASP A 133 15.01 -14.14 6.20
N ALA A 134 16.33 -14.25 6.40
CA ALA A 134 17.28 -13.25 5.88
C ALA A 134 17.29 -13.19 4.35
N GLN A 135 17.19 -14.32 3.66
CA GLN A 135 17.14 -14.35 2.21
C GLN A 135 15.85 -13.73 1.68
N ASP A 136 14.74 -14.02 2.33
CA ASP A 136 13.45 -13.44 1.96
C ASP A 136 13.44 -11.93 2.19
N LYS A 137 14.05 -11.44 3.27
CA LYS A 137 14.22 -9.99 3.49
C LYS A 137 14.99 -9.34 2.35
N GLN A 138 16.07 -9.98 1.89
CA GLN A 138 16.84 -9.45 0.76
C GLN A 138 16.02 -9.44 -0.53
N ALA A 139 15.25 -10.50 -0.77
CA ALA A 139 14.38 -10.57 -1.93
C ALA A 139 13.28 -9.48 -1.87
N ALA A 140 12.72 -9.26 -0.69
CA ALA A 140 11.72 -8.20 -0.48
C ALA A 140 12.32 -6.82 -0.75
N TRP A 141 13.52 -6.56 -0.22
CA TRP A 141 14.21 -5.29 -0.46
C TRP A 141 14.55 -5.10 -1.95
N ALA A 142 15.00 -6.17 -2.62
CA ALA A 142 15.29 -6.11 -4.05
C ALA A 142 14.05 -5.72 -4.87
N LEU A 143 12.87 -6.21 -4.47
CA LEU A 143 11.62 -5.84 -5.13
C LEU A 143 11.22 -4.40 -4.80
N LEU A 144 11.32 -3.99 -3.54
CA LEU A 144 10.99 -2.62 -3.13
C LEU A 144 11.88 -1.57 -3.83
N LYS A 145 13.13 -1.91 -4.12
CA LYS A 145 14.03 -1.01 -4.85
C LYS A 145 13.58 -0.73 -6.29
N LYS A 146 12.63 -1.49 -6.81
CA LYS A 146 12.04 -1.23 -8.13
C LYS A 146 11.03 -0.07 -8.10
N LEU A 147 10.62 0.37 -6.91
CA LEU A 147 9.83 1.58 -6.78
C LEU A 147 10.68 2.79 -7.19
N PRO A 148 10.04 3.86 -7.75
CA PRO A 148 10.80 5.05 -8.11
C PRO A 148 11.37 5.72 -6.86
N ARG A 149 12.58 6.26 -6.99
CA ARG A 149 13.17 7.07 -5.92
C ARG A 149 12.50 8.44 -5.91
N PHE A 150 12.16 8.92 -4.72
CA PHE A 150 11.50 10.21 -4.59
C PHE A 150 12.48 11.34 -4.93
N GLY A 151 12.02 12.25 -5.80
CA GLY A 151 12.84 13.38 -6.24
C GLY A 151 13.83 13.07 -7.35
N GLU A 152 13.97 11.80 -7.75
CA GLU A 152 14.84 11.39 -8.85
C GLU A 152 14.06 11.50 -10.17
N ARG A 153 14.72 12.01 -11.18
CA ARG A 153 14.12 12.17 -12.51
C ARG A 153 14.62 11.16 -13.50
#